data_528dfd5ecad5adeefb5365d8890fe328
#
_entry.id   528dfd5ecad5adeefb5365d8890fe328
#
_cell.length_a   1.000
_cell.length_b   1.000
_cell.length_c   1.000
_cell.angle_alpha   90.00
_cell.angle_beta   90.00
_cell.angle_gamma   90.00
#
_symmetry.space_group_name_H-M   'P 1'
#
loop_
_entity.id
_entity.type
_entity.pdbx_description
1 polymer ?
#
loop_
_entity_poly.entity_id
_entity_poly.type
_entity_poly.pdbx_seq_one_letter_code
_entity_poly.pdbx_strand_id
1 'polypeptide(L)'
;LTMGLIENKLREHNLLGHTKRKVIKFGQSVNLGQFRIEFIKTNHSIVDAAALAIHSPAGTVVHTGDFKVDYTPVFGEAIDLQRFAELGKKGVLALMCDSTNAIRPGFTMSERTVGKTFDSIFAEHKNNRIIVATFASNVDRVQQIINTACKYDRKVVVEGRSMVNIIQV
;
A
#
# COMPACT_ATOMS: atom_id res chain seq x y z
N LEU A 1 8.62 6.09 -1.49
CA LEU A 1 8.73 4.75 -2.05
C LEU A 1 7.95 4.61 -3.37
N THR A 2 6.63 4.89 -3.40
CA THR A 2 5.78 4.72 -4.60
C THR A 2 6.31 5.43 -5.83
N MET A 3 6.82 6.66 -5.70
CA MET A 3 7.42 7.40 -6.83
C MET A 3 8.65 6.68 -7.38
N GLY A 4 9.52 6.13 -6.54
CA GLY A 4 10.69 5.37 -6.99
C GLY A 4 10.30 4.12 -7.79
N LEU A 5 9.26 3.39 -7.36
CA LEU A 5 8.73 2.25 -8.10
C LEU A 5 8.15 2.66 -9.47
N ILE A 6 7.42 3.79 -9.51
CA ILE A 6 6.88 4.35 -10.76
C ILE A 6 8.03 4.75 -11.70
N GLU A 7 9.08 5.38 -11.20
CA GLU A 7 10.23 5.77 -11.99
C GLU A 7 10.95 4.57 -12.60
N ASN A 8 11.09 3.46 -11.86
CA ASN A 8 11.63 2.23 -12.40
C ASN A 8 10.78 1.71 -13.56
N LYS A 9 9.45 1.70 -13.42
CA LYS A 9 8.54 1.31 -14.50
C LYS A 9 8.61 2.23 -15.71
N LEU A 10 8.64 3.54 -15.50
CA LEU A 10 8.79 4.51 -16.58
C LEU A 10 10.12 4.34 -17.34
N ARG A 11 11.19 3.99 -16.61
CA ARG A 11 12.51 3.71 -17.20
C ARG A 11 12.50 2.44 -18.05
N GLU A 12 11.86 1.36 -17.57
CA GLU A 12 11.69 0.10 -18.31
C GLU A 12 11.01 0.33 -19.68
N HIS A 13 10.10 1.31 -19.75
CA HIS A 13 9.35 1.65 -20.97
C HIS A 13 9.89 2.86 -21.75
N ASN A 14 11.06 3.40 -21.39
CA ASN A 14 11.66 4.60 -21.98
C ASN A 14 10.75 5.86 -21.88
N LEU A 15 9.89 5.94 -20.87
CA LEU A 15 8.94 7.04 -20.68
C LEU A 15 9.40 8.06 -19.63
N LEU A 16 10.49 7.81 -18.93
CA LEU A 16 10.93 8.63 -17.79
C LEU A 16 11.16 10.10 -18.18
N GLY A 17 11.79 10.34 -19.33
CA GLY A 17 12.09 11.70 -19.84
C GLY A 17 10.87 12.42 -20.40
N HIS A 18 9.80 11.73 -20.73
CA HIS A 18 8.58 12.27 -21.35
C HIS A 18 7.41 12.42 -20.38
N THR A 19 7.58 12.03 -19.11
CA THR A 19 6.51 12.01 -18.12
C THR A 19 6.75 13.06 -17.03
N LYS A 20 5.80 13.98 -16.84
CA LYS A 20 5.76 14.86 -15.69
C LYS A 20 5.40 14.07 -14.44
N ARG A 21 6.23 14.14 -13.41
CA ARG A 21 6.02 13.45 -12.12
C ARG A 21 5.83 14.50 -11.04
N LYS A 22 4.87 14.24 -10.15
CA LYS A 22 4.58 15.10 -9.02
C LYS A 22 4.32 14.23 -7.79
N VAL A 23 5.11 14.40 -6.75
CA VAL A 23 4.85 13.80 -5.45
C VAL A 23 3.76 14.61 -4.76
N ILE A 24 2.74 13.93 -4.24
CA ILE A 24 1.59 14.53 -3.59
C ILE A 24 1.46 13.90 -2.20
N LYS A 25 1.07 14.72 -1.22
CA LYS A 25 0.74 14.25 0.13
C LYS A 25 -0.75 13.98 0.25
N PHE A 26 -1.13 13.10 1.18
CA PHE A 26 -2.54 12.88 1.51
C PHE A 26 -3.21 14.20 1.93
N GLY A 27 -4.48 14.34 1.62
CA GLY A 27 -5.26 15.57 1.81
C GLY A 27 -5.00 16.65 0.76
N GLN A 28 -3.97 16.52 -0.07
CA GLN A 28 -3.75 17.45 -1.19
C GLN A 28 -4.61 17.10 -2.39
N SER A 29 -4.81 18.11 -3.25
CA SER A 29 -5.54 17.96 -4.52
C SER A 29 -4.72 18.42 -5.70
N VAL A 30 -5.01 17.86 -6.87
CA VAL A 30 -4.48 18.28 -8.17
C VAL A 30 -5.65 18.67 -9.06
N ASN A 31 -5.51 19.79 -9.76
CA ASN A 31 -6.48 20.20 -10.76
C ASN A 31 -6.02 19.75 -12.16
N LEU A 32 -6.90 19.07 -12.88
CA LEU A 32 -6.72 18.62 -14.25
C LEU A 32 -7.92 19.11 -15.08
N GLY A 33 -7.81 20.28 -15.67
CA GLY A 33 -8.94 20.95 -16.33
C GLY A 33 -10.06 21.24 -15.33
N GLN A 34 -11.25 20.69 -15.57
CA GLN A 34 -12.41 20.84 -14.69
C GLN A 34 -12.45 19.80 -13.55
N PHE A 35 -11.52 18.87 -13.51
CA PHE A 35 -11.45 17.88 -12.44
C PHE A 35 -10.51 18.36 -11.33
N ARG A 36 -10.96 18.23 -10.08
CA ARG A 36 -10.13 18.35 -8.89
C ARG A 36 -10.01 16.98 -8.24
N ILE A 37 -8.82 16.43 -8.23
CA ILE A 37 -8.53 15.08 -7.71
C ILE A 37 -7.87 15.22 -6.36
N GLU A 38 -8.53 14.76 -5.32
CA GLU A 38 -8.05 14.71 -3.94
C GLU A 38 -7.54 13.33 -3.60
N PHE A 39 -6.41 13.26 -2.87
CA PHE A 39 -5.76 12.03 -2.46
C PHE A 39 -6.06 11.75 -0.98
N ILE A 40 -6.75 10.65 -0.71
CA ILE A 40 -7.20 10.25 0.62
C ILE A 40 -6.36 9.07 1.08
N LYS A 41 -5.87 9.12 2.31
CA LYS A 41 -5.09 8.03 2.90
C LYS A 41 -5.91 6.74 2.97
N THR A 42 -5.35 5.66 2.41
CA THR A 42 -5.83 4.28 2.62
C THR A 42 -4.71 3.40 3.17
N ASN A 43 -5.05 2.19 3.61
CA ASN A 43 -4.08 1.15 3.91
C ASN A 43 -4.15 0.06 2.85
N HIS A 44 -3.00 -0.41 2.42
CA HIS A 44 -2.83 -1.59 1.58
C HIS A 44 -1.45 -2.18 1.83
N SER A 45 -1.07 -3.21 1.10
CA SER A 45 0.24 -3.88 1.23
C SER A 45 1.43 -3.02 0.75
N ILE A 46 1.16 -1.94 0.02
CA ILE A 46 2.17 -0.97 -0.42
C ILE A 46 2.07 0.31 0.41
N VAL A 47 3.22 0.89 0.74
CA VAL A 47 3.31 2.20 1.40
C VAL A 47 2.74 3.29 0.48
N ASP A 48 2.11 4.32 1.04
CA ASP A 48 1.52 5.45 0.33
C ASP A 48 0.30 5.08 -0.55
N ALA A 49 -0.45 4.02 -0.20
CA ALA A 49 -1.73 3.73 -0.85
C ALA A 49 -2.71 4.89 -0.68
N ALA A 50 -3.38 5.27 -1.76
CA ALA A 50 -4.32 6.39 -1.78
C ALA A 50 -5.61 6.02 -2.50
N ALA A 51 -6.73 6.44 -1.94
CA ALA A 51 -7.99 6.60 -2.65
C ALA A 51 -8.06 7.98 -3.30
N LEU A 52 -8.91 8.10 -4.30
CA LEU A 52 -9.13 9.34 -5.04
C LEU A 52 -10.56 9.80 -4.88
N ALA A 53 -10.76 11.07 -4.48
CA ALA A 53 -12.03 11.75 -4.66
C ALA A 53 -11.91 12.67 -5.89
N ILE A 54 -12.64 12.32 -6.93
CA ILE A 54 -12.62 13.01 -8.22
C ILE A 54 -13.84 13.91 -8.28
N HIS A 55 -13.62 15.20 -8.05
CA HIS A 55 -14.66 16.22 -8.12
C HIS A 55 -14.77 16.77 -9.54
N SER A 56 -15.99 16.80 -10.07
CA SER A 56 -16.32 17.33 -11.38
C SER A 56 -17.58 18.19 -11.30
N PRO A 57 -17.92 18.97 -12.35
CA PRO A 57 -19.21 19.70 -12.39
C PRO A 57 -20.44 18.80 -12.29
N ALA A 58 -20.31 17.52 -12.68
CA ALA A 58 -21.41 16.55 -12.62
C ALA A 58 -21.58 15.92 -11.22
N GLY A 59 -20.57 16.01 -10.36
CA GLY A 59 -20.59 15.41 -9.03
C GLY A 59 -19.23 14.81 -8.64
N THR A 60 -19.20 14.15 -7.50
CA THR A 60 -18.01 13.53 -6.94
C THR A 60 -18.03 12.01 -7.16
N VAL A 61 -16.98 11.48 -7.76
CA VAL A 61 -16.71 10.03 -7.84
C VAL A 61 -15.60 9.68 -6.84
N VAL A 62 -15.79 8.62 -6.07
CA VAL A 62 -14.75 8.10 -5.17
C VAL A 62 -14.25 6.78 -5.72
N HIS A 63 -12.92 6.68 -5.91
CA HIS A 63 -12.23 5.45 -6.28
C HIS A 63 -11.32 5.05 -5.12
N THR A 64 -11.59 3.90 -4.50
CA THR A 64 -10.87 3.49 -3.29
C THR A 64 -9.42 3.08 -3.55
N GLY A 65 -9.09 2.72 -4.79
CA GLY A 65 -7.92 1.89 -5.04
C GLY A 65 -8.06 0.53 -4.33
N ASP A 66 -6.99 -0.24 -4.31
CA ASP A 66 -6.92 -1.43 -3.47
C ASP A 66 -6.75 -0.97 -2.03
N PHE A 67 -7.57 -1.49 -1.11
CA PHE A 67 -7.53 -1.06 0.28
C PHE A 67 -7.87 -2.17 1.25
N LYS A 68 -7.48 -1.96 2.49
CA LYS A 68 -8.03 -2.69 3.63
C LYS A 68 -8.27 -1.71 4.79
N VAL A 69 -9.23 -2.02 5.64
CA VAL A 69 -9.46 -1.27 6.88
C VAL A 69 -8.58 -1.89 7.96
N ASP A 70 -7.44 -1.27 8.24
CA ASP A 70 -6.52 -1.67 9.30
C ASP A 70 -6.33 -0.50 10.27
N TYR A 71 -6.85 -0.64 11.49
CA TYR A 71 -6.71 0.38 12.55
C TYR A 71 -5.36 0.32 13.28
N THR A 72 -4.59 -0.73 13.04
CA THR A 72 -3.27 -0.95 13.65
C THR A 72 -2.23 -1.31 12.59
N PRO A 73 -2.04 -0.45 11.56
CA PRO A 73 -1.08 -0.74 10.51
C PRO A 73 0.34 -0.92 11.08
N VAL A 74 1.19 -1.63 10.35
CA VAL A 74 2.59 -1.85 10.75
C VAL A 74 3.36 -0.55 10.66
N PHE A 75 3.16 0.19 9.57
CA PHE A 75 3.77 1.48 9.31
C PHE A 75 2.73 2.52 8.91
N GLY A 76 3.04 3.79 9.24
CA GLY A 76 2.18 4.92 8.90
C GLY A 76 0.90 4.99 9.73
N GLU A 77 -0.06 5.71 9.19
CA GLU A 77 -1.34 6.01 9.84
C GLU A 77 -2.45 5.08 9.31
N ALA A 78 -3.52 4.94 10.09
CA ALA A 78 -4.73 4.24 9.67
C ALA A 78 -5.41 4.92 8.47
N ILE A 79 -6.29 4.20 7.81
CA ILE A 79 -7.15 4.75 6.74
C ILE A 79 -7.97 5.94 7.25
N ASP A 80 -8.07 7.00 6.45
CA ASP A 80 -8.83 8.20 6.78
C ASP A 80 -10.34 8.01 6.53
N LEU A 81 -10.98 7.21 7.40
CA LEU A 81 -12.43 6.98 7.33
C LEU A 81 -13.24 8.25 7.58
N GLN A 82 -12.68 9.22 8.33
CA GLN A 82 -13.37 10.49 8.57
C GLN A 82 -13.59 11.21 7.24
N ARG A 83 -12.57 11.26 6.38
CA ARG A 83 -12.69 11.92 5.08
C ARG A 83 -13.70 11.23 4.16
N PHE A 84 -13.76 9.91 4.16
CA PHE A 84 -14.80 9.17 3.44
C PHE A 84 -16.20 9.50 3.95
N ALA A 85 -16.39 9.58 5.27
CA ALA A 85 -17.67 9.94 5.86
C ALA A 85 -18.10 11.37 5.49
N GLU A 86 -17.17 12.34 5.48
CA GLU A 86 -17.43 13.71 5.04
C GLU A 86 -17.87 13.79 3.57
N LEU A 87 -17.25 13.01 2.69
CA LEU A 87 -17.64 12.91 1.28
C LEU A 87 -19.03 12.30 1.14
N GLY A 88 -19.30 11.23 1.88
CA GLY A 88 -20.61 10.58 1.91
C GLY A 88 -21.74 11.54 2.34
N LYS A 89 -21.49 12.37 3.37
CA LYS A 89 -22.45 13.41 3.81
C LYS A 89 -22.71 14.48 2.75
N LYS A 90 -21.73 14.80 1.92
CA LYS A 90 -21.88 15.78 0.81
C LYS A 90 -22.59 15.20 -0.41
N GLY A 91 -22.67 13.89 -0.49
CA GLY A 91 -23.16 13.14 -1.64
C GLY A 91 -22.06 12.71 -2.60
N VAL A 92 -22.07 11.43 -2.93
CA VAL A 92 -21.16 10.79 -3.89
C VAL A 92 -21.97 10.28 -5.06
N LEU A 93 -21.59 10.69 -6.27
CA LEU A 93 -22.26 10.28 -7.52
C LEU A 93 -22.03 8.79 -7.81
N ALA A 94 -20.80 8.33 -7.61
CA ALA A 94 -20.44 6.93 -7.79
C ALA A 94 -19.29 6.54 -6.85
N LEU A 95 -19.33 5.30 -6.33
CA LEU A 95 -18.27 4.67 -5.56
C LEU A 95 -17.71 3.51 -6.37
N MET A 96 -16.44 3.61 -6.76
CA MET A 96 -15.65 2.55 -7.38
C MET A 96 -14.82 1.88 -6.27
N CYS A 97 -15.34 0.78 -5.74
CA CYS A 97 -14.80 0.14 -4.55
C CYS A 97 -14.06 -1.16 -4.90
N ASP A 98 -12.87 -1.37 -4.33
CA ASP A 98 -12.23 -2.69 -4.33
C ASP A 98 -13.18 -3.72 -3.72
N SER A 99 -13.37 -4.82 -4.42
CA SER A 99 -14.27 -5.90 -4.02
C SER A 99 -13.63 -7.28 -4.15
N THR A 100 -12.30 -7.35 -4.15
CA THR A 100 -11.51 -8.57 -4.39
C THR A 100 -11.92 -9.73 -3.50
N ASN A 101 -12.22 -9.48 -2.24
CA ASN A 101 -12.65 -10.49 -1.27
C ASN A 101 -14.13 -10.37 -0.85
N ALA A 102 -14.96 -9.65 -1.59
CA ALA A 102 -16.34 -9.35 -1.19
C ALA A 102 -17.22 -10.58 -0.96
N ILE A 103 -16.94 -11.69 -1.66
CA ILE A 103 -17.68 -12.96 -1.52
C ILE A 103 -17.13 -13.88 -0.42
N ARG A 104 -16.02 -13.54 0.21
CA ARG A 104 -15.42 -14.36 1.28
C ARG A 104 -15.97 -13.95 2.64
N PRO A 105 -16.56 -14.86 3.41
CA PRO A 105 -16.99 -14.54 4.76
C PRO A 105 -15.80 -14.22 5.68
N GLY A 106 -16.03 -13.35 6.67
CA GLY A 106 -15.01 -12.97 7.64
C GLY A 106 -14.34 -11.64 7.33
N PHE A 107 -13.14 -11.44 7.84
CA PHE A 107 -12.35 -10.22 7.70
C PHE A 107 -10.86 -10.54 7.63
N THR A 108 -10.08 -9.60 7.06
CA THR A 108 -8.62 -9.71 7.01
C THR A 108 -8.03 -9.15 8.30
N MET A 109 -7.18 -9.95 8.96
CA MET A 109 -6.46 -9.53 10.17
C MET A 109 -5.45 -8.42 9.84
N SER A 110 -5.10 -7.62 10.88
CA SER A 110 -4.02 -6.64 10.75
C SER A 110 -2.71 -7.30 10.36
N GLU A 111 -1.92 -6.65 9.52
CA GLU A 111 -0.58 -7.12 9.12
C GLU A 111 0.37 -7.27 10.31
N ARG A 112 0.11 -6.56 11.41
CA ARG A 112 0.86 -6.68 12.67
C ARG A 112 0.78 -8.08 13.29
N THR A 113 -0.31 -8.83 13.06
CA THR A 113 -0.43 -10.23 13.53
C THR A 113 0.55 -11.16 12.82
N VAL A 114 0.83 -10.92 11.55
CA VAL A 114 1.82 -11.68 10.78
C VAL A 114 3.23 -11.51 11.38
N GLY A 115 3.57 -10.30 11.80
CA GLY A 115 4.85 -10.03 12.46
C GLY A 115 5.05 -10.83 13.76
N LYS A 116 4.00 -11.00 14.56
CA LYS A 116 4.06 -11.86 15.77
C LYS A 116 4.31 -13.33 15.40
N THR A 117 3.70 -13.81 14.32
CA THR A 117 3.91 -15.17 13.83
C THR A 117 5.36 -15.37 13.35
N PHE A 118 5.95 -14.39 12.65
CA PHE A 118 7.36 -14.46 12.29
C PHE A 118 8.25 -14.55 13.53
N ASP A 119 7.98 -13.75 14.55
CA ASP A 119 8.75 -13.77 15.79
C ASP A 119 8.77 -15.18 16.43
N SER A 120 7.62 -15.84 16.52
CA SER A 120 7.51 -17.21 17.02
C SER A 120 8.30 -18.22 16.17
N ILE A 121 8.12 -18.16 14.83
CA ILE A 121 8.79 -19.07 13.89
C ILE A 121 10.33 -18.92 14.00
N PHE A 122 10.83 -17.69 14.05
CA PHE A 122 12.27 -17.45 14.14
C PHE A 122 12.85 -17.88 15.48
N ALA A 123 12.08 -17.71 16.57
CA ALA A 123 12.48 -18.18 17.89
C ALA A 123 12.59 -19.72 17.98
N GLU A 124 11.66 -20.44 17.36
CA GLU A 124 11.60 -21.90 17.39
C GLU A 124 12.64 -22.55 16.47
N HIS A 125 12.98 -21.91 15.35
CA HIS A 125 13.83 -22.47 14.30
C HIS A 125 15.21 -21.81 14.21
N LYS A 126 15.87 -21.61 15.37
CA LYS A 126 17.16 -20.91 15.47
C LYS A 126 18.27 -21.51 14.59
N ASN A 127 18.31 -22.81 14.46
CA ASN A 127 19.36 -23.54 13.74
C ASN A 127 18.95 -23.97 12.31
N ASN A 128 17.73 -23.63 11.89
CA ASN A 128 17.22 -24.03 10.58
C ASN A 128 17.33 -22.88 9.59
N ARG A 129 17.46 -23.20 8.29
CA ARG A 129 17.20 -22.23 7.23
C ARG A 129 15.70 -21.98 7.14
N ILE A 130 15.29 -20.72 7.13
CA ILE A 130 13.91 -20.31 6.97
C ILE A 130 13.73 -19.74 5.56
N ILE A 131 12.76 -20.26 4.82
CA ILE A 131 12.39 -19.77 3.50
C ILE A 131 11.00 -19.13 3.63
N VAL A 132 10.90 -17.84 3.27
CA VAL A 132 9.64 -17.10 3.30
C VAL A 132 9.26 -16.73 1.88
N ALA A 133 8.08 -17.20 1.44
CA ALA A 133 7.48 -16.81 0.18
C ALA A 133 6.41 -15.74 0.41
N THR A 134 6.54 -14.60 -0.26
CA THR A 134 5.60 -13.49 -0.17
C THR A 134 5.58 -12.68 -1.46
N PHE A 135 4.52 -11.89 -1.66
CA PHE A 135 4.49 -10.92 -2.75
C PHE A 135 5.50 -9.80 -2.50
N ALA A 136 6.30 -9.48 -3.49
CA ALA A 136 7.28 -8.40 -3.42
C ALA A 136 6.61 -7.03 -3.15
N SER A 137 5.39 -6.82 -3.65
CA SER A 137 4.60 -5.60 -3.42
C SER A 137 4.14 -5.42 -1.97
N ASN A 138 4.18 -6.47 -1.14
CA ASN A 138 3.85 -6.35 0.28
C ASN A 138 5.07 -5.88 1.08
N VAL A 139 5.36 -4.58 0.95
CA VAL A 139 6.54 -3.93 1.55
C VAL A 139 6.53 -4.02 3.07
N ASP A 140 5.36 -3.87 3.70
CA ASP A 140 5.22 -3.97 5.16
C ASP A 140 5.63 -5.35 5.66
N ARG A 141 5.25 -6.41 4.95
CA ARG A 141 5.61 -7.79 5.29
C ARG A 141 7.09 -8.05 5.09
N VAL A 142 7.65 -7.59 3.98
CA VAL A 142 9.09 -7.70 3.71
C VAL A 142 9.89 -7.00 4.81
N GLN A 143 9.49 -5.81 5.22
CA GLN A 143 10.15 -5.09 6.30
C GLN A 143 10.03 -5.82 7.64
N GLN A 144 8.87 -6.41 7.95
CA GLN A 144 8.70 -7.21 9.17
C GLN A 144 9.62 -8.45 9.17
N ILE A 145 9.78 -9.12 8.02
CA ILE A 145 10.70 -10.26 7.87
C ILE A 145 12.14 -9.82 8.14
N ILE A 146 12.57 -8.71 7.55
CA ILE A 146 13.92 -8.15 7.74
C ILE A 146 14.14 -7.78 9.21
N ASN A 147 13.22 -7.06 9.83
CA ASN A 147 13.31 -6.67 11.24
C ASN A 147 13.40 -7.90 12.16
N THR A 148 12.61 -8.94 11.88
CA THR A 148 12.64 -10.19 12.65
C THR A 148 13.97 -10.91 12.43
N ALA A 149 14.47 -10.99 11.20
CA ALA A 149 15.76 -11.60 10.91
C ALA A 149 16.90 -10.89 11.66
N CYS A 150 16.91 -9.55 11.67
CA CYS A 150 17.88 -8.76 12.43
C CYS A 150 17.78 -9.03 13.94
N LYS A 151 16.58 -9.13 14.50
CA LYS A 151 16.36 -9.43 15.92
C LYS A 151 16.97 -10.77 16.33
N TYR A 152 16.97 -11.76 15.44
CA TYR A 152 17.52 -13.09 15.68
C TYR A 152 18.92 -13.31 15.07
N ASP A 153 19.62 -12.23 14.73
CA ASP A 153 20.99 -12.23 14.14
C ASP A 153 21.11 -13.14 12.90
N ARG A 154 20.14 -13.03 12.00
CA ARG A 154 20.07 -13.86 10.78
C ARG A 154 20.38 -13.02 9.54
N LYS A 155 21.11 -13.63 8.61
CA LYS A 155 21.34 -13.06 7.29
C LYS A 155 20.11 -13.25 6.42
N VAL A 156 19.74 -12.21 5.69
CA VAL A 156 18.64 -12.24 4.70
C VAL A 156 19.24 -12.34 3.31
N VAL A 157 18.78 -13.33 2.56
CA VAL A 157 19.07 -13.45 1.13
C VAL A 157 17.78 -13.22 0.37
N VAL A 158 17.84 -12.40 -0.65
CA VAL A 158 16.69 -11.98 -1.44
C VAL A 158 16.75 -12.62 -2.81
N GLU A 159 15.67 -13.29 -3.19
CA GLU A 159 15.51 -13.95 -4.48
C GLU A 159 14.31 -13.42 -5.25
N GLY A 160 14.41 -13.40 -6.56
CA GLY A 160 13.39 -12.92 -7.49
C GLY A 160 13.54 -11.45 -7.86
N ARG A 161 13.46 -11.17 -9.17
CA ARG A 161 13.68 -9.83 -9.77
C ARG A 161 12.83 -8.75 -9.10
N SER A 162 11.53 -9.02 -8.92
CA SER A 162 10.61 -8.04 -8.32
C SER A 162 10.97 -7.71 -6.88
N MET A 163 11.41 -8.72 -6.10
CA MET A 163 11.82 -8.52 -4.72
C MET A 163 13.09 -7.69 -4.62
N VAL A 164 14.08 -7.99 -5.46
CA VAL A 164 15.33 -7.21 -5.55
C VAL A 164 15.05 -5.75 -5.91
N ASN A 165 14.18 -5.51 -6.91
CA ASN A 165 13.81 -4.15 -7.33
C ASN A 165 13.13 -3.35 -6.20
N ILE A 166 12.29 -3.99 -5.39
CA ILE A 166 11.61 -3.31 -4.27
C ILE A 166 12.58 -2.94 -3.15
N ILE A 167 13.52 -3.82 -2.82
CA ILE A 167 14.49 -3.57 -1.75
C ILE A 167 15.52 -2.48 -2.14
N GLN A 168 15.73 -2.24 -3.43
CA GLN A 168 16.64 -1.20 -3.93
C GLN A 168 16.05 0.21 -3.93
N VAL A 169 14.75 0.37 -3.74
CA VAL A 169 14.02 1.66 -3.71
C VAL A 169 13.79 2.12 -2.28
#